data_4e072dc2a6ce22e3322947652a87e971
#
_entry.id   4e072dc2a6ce22e3322947652a87e971
#
_cell.length_a   1.000
_cell.length_b   1.000
_cell.length_c   1.000
_cell.angle_alpha   90.00
_cell.angle_beta   90.00
_cell.angle_gamma   90.00
#
_symmetry.space_group_name_H-M   'P 1'
#
loop_
_entity.id
_entity.type
_entity.pdbx_description
1 polymer ?
#
loop_
_entity_poly.entity_id
_entity_poly.type
_entity_poly.pdbx_seq_one_letter_code
_entity_poly.pdbx_strand_id
1 'polypeptide(L)'
;MGRSVDQRGREPASEPGDRPGSGDQNMHGQVALVAGASKGIGAATAEAFAAAGAAVVLGSRDTAALEAVASRIRSRGGRALATYLDVTDADSMRQVVNQALSSFGRLDAAFNNASAGPLPTPLADIDPADFDLGIATNIRGTFLGMKFQIPAMLRSGGGAIVNMASIAGLNGTANLAAYVAGKAGIIGLTKVAALDYADQGIRVNVVAPGPILTYHLEAAGPQAQQGAAMSTPMRRVGRPAEVAQVVLWLCSEQSSFVTGTVVPIDGGQAAGNKPQHMYRQGQPMEVPSSRG
;
A
#
# COMPACT_ATOMS: atom_id res chain seq x y z
N MET A 1 -28.45 -20.89 31.29
CA MET A 1 -28.05 -19.60 30.73
C MET A 1 -27.81 -19.81 29.23
N GLY A 2 -28.77 -19.43 28.39
CA GLY A 2 -28.70 -19.62 26.93
C GLY A 2 -27.77 -18.58 26.30
N ARG A 3 -26.85 -19.01 25.42
CA ARG A 3 -26.05 -18.13 24.58
C ARG A 3 -26.99 -17.46 23.59
N SER A 4 -26.95 -16.13 23.51
CA SER A 4 -27.70 -15.37 22.50
C SER A 4 -27.00 -15.46 21.14
N VAL A 5 -27.68 -16.02 20.16
CA VAL A 5 -27.27 -15.98 18.75
C VAL A 5 -27.97 -14.80 18.04
N ASP A 6 -27.30 -14.19 17.07
CA ASP A 6 -27.90 -13.16 16.26
C ASP A 6 -29.00 -13.72 15.34
N GLN A 7 -29.81 -12.83 14.71
CA GLN A 7 -30.92 -13.22 13.84
C GLN A 7 -30.50 -14.03 12.60
N ARG A 8 -29.21 -14.25 12.37
CA ARG A 8 -28.62 -15.03 11.28
C ARG A 8 -27.99 -16.35 11.77
N GLY A 9 -28.18 -16.70 13.08
CA GLY A 9 -27.72 -17.97 13.65
C GLY A 9 -26.19 -18.05 13.87
N ARG A 10 -25.51 -16.90 13.98
CA ARG A 10 -24.06 -16.85 14.22
C ARG A 10 -23.78 -16.57 15.69
N GLU A 11 -22.84 -17.32 16.26
CA GLU A 11 -22.27 -16.95 17.55
C GLU A 11 -21.48 -15.63 17.40
N PRO A 12 -21.54 -14.71 18.37
CA PRO A 12 -20.71 -13.51 18.37
C PRO A 12 -19.24 -13.94 18.32
N ALA A 13 -18.44 -13.24 17.50
CA ALA A 13 -17.00 -13.44 17.47
C ALA A 13 -16.47 -13.33 18.90
N SER A 14 -15.63 -14.29 19.31
CA SER A 14 -14.96 -14.24 20.61
C SER A 14 -14.25 -12.90 20.74
N GLU A 15 -14.43 -12.21 21.88
CA GLU A 15 -13.69 -10.98 22.19
C GLU A 15 -12.20 -11.22 21.92
N PRO A 16 -11.49 -10.26 21.27
CA PRO A 16 -10.06 -10.38 21.08
C PRO A 16 -9.43 -10.51 22.46
N GLY A 17 -8.93 -11.71 22.78
CA GLY A 17 -8.31 -11.99 24.05
C GLY A 17 -7.19 -10.98 24.29
N ASP A 18 -7.15 -10.46 25.52
CA ASP A 18 -6.16 -9.55 26.06
C ASP A 18 -4.74 -10.19 25.95
N ARG A 19 -4.17 -10.17 24.75
CA ARG A 19 -2.78 -10.54 24.55
C ARG A 19 -1.94 -9.35 24.96
N PRO A 20 -1.03 -9.49 25.94
CA PRO A 20 -0.14 -8.40 26.32
C PRO A 20 0.61 -7.96 25.05
N GLY A 21 0.36 -6.72 24.63
CA GLY A 21 1.02 -6.13 23.49
C GLY A 21 2.53 -6.09 23.75
N SER A 22 3.28 -7.04 23.16
CA SER A 22 4.70 -6.81 22.92
C SER A 22 4.76 -5.62 21.99
N GLY A 23 5.48 -4.55 22.35
CA GLY A 23 5.58 -3.32 21.57
C GLY A 23 6.24 -3.49 20.18
N ASP A 24 6.48 -4.71 19.76
CA ASP A 24 7.05 -5.09 18.49
C ASP A 24 5.92 -5.42 17.49
N GLN A 25 6.07 -4.91 16.26
CA GLN A 25 5.25 -5.26 15.10
C GLN A 25 5.56 -6.70 14.68
N ASN A 26 5.16 -7.66 15.52
CA ASN A 26 5.52 -9.06 15.38
C ASN A 26 4.52 -9.76 14.45
N MET A 27 5.04 -10.36 13.37
CA MET A 27 4.28 -11.13 12.39
C MET A 27 4.69 -12.62 12.34
N HIS A 28 5.26 -13.14 13.42
CA HIS A 28 5.65 -14.56 13.47
C HIS A 28 4.48 -15.50 13.20
N GLY A 29 4.69 -16.46 12.31
CA GLY A 29 3.66 -17.43 11.90
C GLY A 29 2.64 -16.89 10.91
N GLN A 30 2.71 -15.62 10.53
CA GLN A 30 1.87 -15.00 9.51
C GLN A 30 2.48 -15.12 8.12
N VAL A 31 1.64 -14.96 7.11
CA VAL A 31 2.01 -14.97 5.69
C VAL A 31 1.56 -13.67 5.05
N ALA A 32 2.49 -12.95 4.43
CA ALA A 32 2.25 -11.71 3.72
C ALA A 32 2.44 -11.87 2.21
N LEU A 33 1.55 -11.30 1.40
CA LEU A 33 1.67 -11.20 -0.05
C LEU A 33 1.95 -9.73 -0.44
N VAL A 34 3.01 -9.51 -1.23
CA VAL A 34 3.33 -8.18 -1.78
C VAL A 34 3.24 -8.23 -3.30
N ALA A 35 2.22 -7.61 -3.88
CA ALA A 35 2.05 -7.43 -5.31
C ALA A 35 2.85 -6.20 -5.79
N GLY A 36 3.83 -6.39 -6.67
CA GLY A 36 4.77 -5.35 -7.10
C GLY A 36 5.99 -5.25 -6.18
N ALA A 37 6.59 -6.40 -5.82
CA ALA A 37 7.67 -6.52 -4.83
C ALA A 37 9.09 -6.46 -5.40
N SER A 38 9.27 -6.26 -6.72
CA SER A 38 10.61 -6.36 -7.35
C SER A 38 11.55 -5.20 -7.02
N LYS A 39 11.03 -4.02 -6.65
CA LYS A 39 11.83 -2.82 -6.34
C LYS A 39 11.08 -1.80 -5.50
N GLY A 40 11.78 -0.76 -5.05
CA GLY A 40 11.22 0.42 -4.39
C GLY A 40 10.43 0.07 -3.13
N ILE A 41 9.23 0.65 -2.99
CA ILE A 41 8.38 0.50 -1.80
C ILE A 41 7.97 -0.97 -1.60
N GLY A 42 7.62 -1.69 -2.66
CA GLY A 42 7.23 -3.10 -2.55
C GLY A 42 8.35 -4.00 -2.04
N ALA A 43 9.58 -3.83 -2.53
CA ALA A 43 10.74 -4.58 -2.04
C ALA A 43 11.04 -4.24 -0.58
N ALA A 44 11.04 -2.95 -0.21
CA ALA A 44 11.24 -2.52 1.17
C ALA A 44 10.16 -3.08 2.12
N THR A 45 8.91 -3.14 1.67
CA THR A 45 7.80 -3.71 2.45
C THR A 45 7.95 -5.22 2.62
N ALA A 46 8.34 -5.94 1.56
CA ALA A 46 8.60 -7.38 1.64
C ALA A 46 9.73 -7.69 2.65
N GLU A 47 10.82 -6.92 2.62
CA GLU A 47 11.91 -7.04 3.58
C GLU A 47 11.46 -6.69 5.02
N ALA A 48 10.60 -5.68 5.20
CA ALA A 48 10.06 -5.31 6.50
C ALA A 48 9.14 -6.42 7.08
N PHE A 49 8.23 -6.99 6.29
CA PHE A 49 7.42 -8.13 6.71
C PHE A 49 8.27 -9.34 7.12
N ALA A 50 9.30 -9.66 6.33
CA ALA A 50 10.21 -10.77 6.64
C ALA A 50 11.01 -10.51 7.93
N ALA A 51 11.49 -9.28 8.15
CA ALA A 51 12.19 -8.88 9.37
C ALA A 51 11.29 -8.94 10.61
N ALA A 52 9.98 -8.71 10.44
CA ALA A 52 8.96 -8.89 11.49
C ALA A 52 8.57 -10.36 11.71
N GLY A 53 9.14 -11.33 10.97
CA GLY A 53 8.93 -12.76 11.16
C GLY A 53 7.89 -13.41 10.24
N ALA A 54 7.27 -12.67 9.32
CA ALA A 54 6.35 -13.24 8.36
C ALA A 54 7.05 -14.09 7.30
N ALA A 55 6.36 -15.09 6.77
CA ALA A 55 6.70 -15.66 5.46
C ALA A 55 6.15 -14.73 4.37
N VAL A 56 6.93 -14.44 3.33
CA VAL A 56 6.56 -13.45 2.33
C VAL A 56 6.45 -14.07 0.93
N VAL A 57 5.31 -13.87 0.29
CA VAL A 57 5.13 -14.15 -1.15
C VAL A 57 5.31 -12.85 -1.91
N LEU A 58 6.28 -12.84 -2.83
CA LEU A 58 6.63 -11.69 -3.64
C LEU A 58 6.12 -11.91 -5.07
N GLY A 59 5.29 -10.99 -5.56
CA GLY A 59 4.73 -11.05 -6.90
C GLY A 59 5.17 -9.88 -7.78
N SER A 60 5.63 -10.16 -9.00
CA SER A 60 5.96 -9.16 -10.02
C SER A 60 6.17 -9.84 -11.39
N ARG A 61 6.10 -9.06 -12.46
CA ARG A 61 6.46 -9.53 -13.82
C ARG A 61 7.98 -9.70 -13.99
N ASP A 62 8.78 -8.88 -13.30
CA ASP A 62 10.25 -8.97 -13.32
C ASP A 62 10.70 -10.03 -12.28
N THR A 63 10.76 -11.27 -12.73
CA THR A 63 11.09 -12.42 -11.88
C THR A 63 12.54 -12.43 -11.43
N ALA A 64 13.47 -11.88 -12.22
CA ALA A 64 14.88 -11.80 -11.87
C ALA A 64 15.11 -10.82 -10.71
N ALA A 65 14.55 -9.59 -10.81
CA ALA A 65 14.62 -8.63 -9.72
C ALA A 65 13.88 -9.12 -8.48
N LEU A 66 12.77 -9.84 -8.66
CA LEU A 66 11.99 -10.44 -7.58
C LEU A 66 12.80 -11.50 -6.80
N GLU A 67 13.51 -12.38 -7.53
CA GLU A 67 14.37 -13.40 -6.93
C GLU A 67 15.54 -12.77 -6.17
N ALA A 68 16.10 -11.67 -6.64
CA ALA A 68 17.12 -10.94 -5.90
C ALA A 68 16.60 -10.42 -4.54
N VAL A 69 15.35 -9.93 -4.46
CA VAL A 69 14.72 -9.54 -3.18
C VAL A 69 14.50 -10.76 -2.30
N ALA A 70 13.95 -11.85 -2.84
CA ALA A 70 13.70 -13.08 -2.10
C ALA A 70 15.00 -13.68 -1.55
N SER A 71 16.09 -13.66 -2.32
CA SER A 71 17.41 -14.12 -1.89
C SER A 71 17.98 -13.29 -0.73
N ARG A 72 17.81 -11.94 -0.75
CA ARG A 72 18.20 -11.09 0.39
C ARG A 72 17.40 -11.41 1.66
N ILE A 73 16.11 -11.69 1.52
CA ILE A 73 15.27 -12.10 2.66
C ILE A 73 15.76 -13.44 3.22
N ARG A 74 15.97 -14.44 2.36
CA ARG A 74 16.42 -15.78 2.78
C ARG A 74 17.83 -15.77 3.37
N SER A 75 18.75 -14.95 2.86
CA SER A 75 20.11 -14.82 3.42
C SER A 75 20.13 -14.23 4.84
N ARG A 76 19.06 -13.54 5.25
CA ARG A 76 18.86 -13.02 6.61
C ARG A 76 18.02 -13.97 7.50
N GLY A 77 17.77 -15.21 7.05
CA GLY A 77 16.99 -16.21 7.78
C GLY A 77 15.47 -16.11 7.60
N GLY A 78 14.97 -15.18 6.79
CA GLY A 78 13.56 -15.06 6.49
C GLY A 78 13.05 -16.10 5.48
N ARG A 79 11.73 -16.28 5.42
CA ARG A 79 11.06 -17.16 4.44
C ARG A 79 10.47 -16.33 3.32
N ALA A 80 10.86 -16.60 2.07
CA ALA A 80 10.40 -15.86 0.91
C ALA A 80 10.19 -16.75 -0.30
N LEU A 81 9.06 -16.55 -1.00
CA LEU A 81 8.71 -17.18 -2.26
C LEU A 81 8.54 -16.10 -3.34
N ALA A 82 9.38 -16.13 -4.37
CA ALA A 82 9.23 -15.28 -5.55
C ALA A 82 8.34 -15.97 -6.58
N THR A 83 7.37 -15.26 -7.14
CA THR A 83 6.45 -15.80 -8.14
C THR A 83 6.06 -14.75 -9.19
N TYR A 84 5.87 -15.19 -10.43
CA TYR A 84 5.36 -14.30 -11.47
C TYR A 84 3.96 -13.78 -11.12
N LEU A 85 3.74 -12.48 -11.32
CA LEU A 85 2.44 -11.84 -11.15
C LEU A 85 2.26 -10.71 -12.16
N ASP A 86 1.26 -10.86 -13.02
CA ASP A 86 0.64 -9.74 -13.73
C ASP A 86 -0.66 -9.37 -13.01
N VAL A 87 -0.71 -8.18 -12.41
CA VAL A 87 -1.89 -7.72 -11.65
C VAL A 87 -3.10 -7.44 -12.53
N THR A 88 -2.91 -7.28 -13.84
CA THR A 88 -4.01 -7.07 -14.80
C THR A 88 -4.67 -8.39 -15.22
N ASP A 89 -4.05 -9.54 -14.93
CA ASP A 89 -4.56 -10.87 -15.22
C ASP A 89 -5.16 -11.53 -13.97
N ALA A 90 -6.44 -11.88 -14.06
CA ALA A 90 -7.19 -12.51 -12.97
C ALA A 90 -6.64 -13.90 -12.61
N ASP A 91 -6.21 -14.68 -13.58
CA ASP A 91 -5.67 -16.02 -13.36
C ASP A 91 -4.29 -15.96 -12.71
N SER A 92 -3.45 -15.02 -13.13
CA SER A 92 -2.16 -14.76 -12.50
C SER A 92 -2.34 -14.37 -11.02
N MET A 93 -3.29 -13.46 -10.70
CA MET A 93 -3.57 -13.08 -9.31
C MET A 93 -4.11 -14.27 -8.49
N ARG A 94 -5.01 -15.07 -9.06
CA ARG A 94 -5.51 -16.28 -8.40
C ARG A 94 -4.40 -17.28 -8.10
N GLN A 95 -3.50 -17.51 -9.06
CA GLN A 95 -2.37 -18.43 -8.90
C GLN A 95 -1.43 -18.00 -7.78
N VAL A 96 -1.08 -16.71 -7.68
CA VAL A 96 -0.17 -16.22 -6.64
C VAL A 96 -0.78 -16.37 -5.24
N VAL A 97 -2.09 -16.13 -5.09
CA VAL A 97 -2.78 -16.38 -3.81
C VAL A 97 -2.82 -17.87 -3.48
N ASN A 98 -3.09 -18.72 -4.46
CA ASN A 98 -3.05 -20.18 -4.27
C ASN A 98 -1.64 -20.67 -3.88
N GLN A 99 -0.58 -20.08 -4.44
CA GLN A 99 0.80 -20.41 -4.05
C GLN A 99 1.09 -20.00 -2.59
N ALA A 100 0.56 -18.87 -2.12
CA ALA A 100 0.66 -18.51 -0.70
C ALA A 100 0.03 -19.59 0.20
N LEU A 101 -1.17 -20.04 -0.15
CA LEU A 101 -1.90 -21.06 0.60
C LEU A 101 -1.21 -22.44 0.53
N SER A 102 -0.73 -22.86 -0.65
CA SER A 102 -0.08 -24.17 -0.81
C SER A 102 1.30 -24.24 -0.16
N SER A 103 2.06 -23.14 -0.17
CA SER A 103 3.43 -23.11 0.37
C SER A 103 3.48 -22.82 1.87
N PHE A 104 2.52 -22.04 2.40
CA PHE A 104 2.55 -21.57 3.78
C PHE A 104 1.26 -21.83 4.57
N GLY A 105 0.22 -22.36 3.95
CA GLY A 105 -1.02 -22.78 4.59
C GLY A 105 -2.04 -21.68 4.86
N ARG A 106 -1.67 -20.40 4.73
CA ARG A 106 -2.50 -19.24 5.10
C ARG A 106 -2.15 -17.97 4.35
N LEU A 107 -2.99 -16.95 4.48
CA LEU A 107 -2.70 -15.58 4.07
C LEU A 107 -3.27 -14.63 5.11
N ASP A 108 -2.44 -13.76 5.71
CA ASP A 108 -2.79 -12.87 6.82
C ASP A 108 -2.67 -11.41 6.46
N ALA A 109 -1.70 -11.07 5.61
CA ALA A 109 -1.45 -9.71 5.19
C ALA A 109 -1.29 -9.62 3.66
N ALA A 110 -1.73 -8.52 3.08
CA ALA A 110 -1.49 -8.26 1.67
C ALA A 110 -1.18 -6.78 1.43
N PHE A 111 -0.21 -6.52 0.56
CA PHE A 111 0.11 -5.18 0.08
C PHE A 111 -0.02 -5.11 -1.44
N ASN A 112 -1.06 -4.44 -1.93
CA ASN A 112 -1.32 -4.21 -3.34
C ASN A 112 -0.59 -2.93 -3.78
N ASN A 113 0.69 -3.08 -4.14
CA ASN A 113 1.60 -1.97 -4.44
C ASN A 113 1.83 -1.75 -5.94
N ALA A 114 1.59 -2.74 -6.79
CA ALA A 114 1.83 -2.62 -8.23
C ALA A 114 1.12 -1.39 -8.82
N SER A 115 1.83 -0.64 -9.63
CA SER A 115 1.32 0.58 -10.25
C SER A 115 1.98 0.79 -11.61
N ALA A 116 1.23 1.34 -12.54
CA ALA A 116 1.70 1.86 -13.81
C ALA A 116 0.85 3.08 -14.20
N GLY A 117 1.40 3.90 -15.07
CA GLY A 117 0.69 5.01 -15.69
C GLY A 117 1.41 5.44 -16.96
N PRO A 118 0.72 6.09 -17.91
CA PRO A 118 1.35 6.70 -19.06
C PRO A 118 2.31 7.81 -18.65
N LEU A 119 3.12 8.26 -19.58
CA LEU A 119 3.90 9.48 -19.42
C LEU A 119 2.97 10.67 -19.14
N PRO A 120 3.43 11.69 -18.40
CA PRO A 120 2.65 12.89 -18.15
C PRO A 120 2.19 13.53 -19.47
N THR A 121 0.86 13.63 -19.66
CA THR A 121 0.23 14.10 -20.89
C THR A 121 -1.03 14.92 -20.53
N PRO A 122 -1.28 16.09 -21.17
CA PRO A 122 -2.53 16.83 -20.99
C PRO A 122 -3.76 15.94 -21.25
N LEU A 123 -4.85 16.16 -20.50
CA LEU A 123 -6.03 15.28 -20.50
C LEU A 123 -6.59 14.99 -21.90
N ALA A 124 -6.65 16.02 -22.76
CA ALA A 124 -7.22 15.88 -24.11
C ALA A 124 -6.30 15.11 -25.08
N ASP A 125 -5.02 14.98 -24.76
CA ASP A 125 -3.99 14.40 -25.63
C ASP A 125 -3.62 12.96 -25.21
N ILE A 126 -4.24 12.42 -24.13
CA ILE A 126 -3.99 11.05 -23.68
C ILE A 126 -4.59 10.06 -24.68
N ASP A 127 -3.79 9.11 -25.13
CA ASP A 127 -4.30 7.98 -25.91
C ASP A 127 -5.25 7.13 -25.03
N PRO A 128 -6.46 6.79 -25.51
CA PRO A 128 -7.38 5.95 -24.77
C PRO A 128 -6.77 4.63 -24.28
N ALA A 129 -5.89 3.99 -25.05
CA ALA A 129 -5.22 2.75 -24.66
C ALA A 129 -4.27 2.96 -23.46
N ASP A 130 -3.58 4.12 -23.40
CA ASP A 130 -2.73 4.48 -22.27
C ASP A 130 -3.56 4.76 -21.02
N PHE A 131 -4.71 5.41 -21.17
CA PHE A 131 -5.66 5.60 -20.08
C PHE A 131 -6.16 4.26 -19.54
N ASP A 132 -6.61 3.36 -20.42
CA ASP A 132 -7.11 2.04 -20.07
C ASP A 132 -6.04 1.18 -19.38
N LEU A 133 -4.78 1.24 -19.82
CA LEU A 133 -3.66 0.57 -19.16
C LEU A 133 -3.46 1.08 -17.73
N GLY A 134 -3.55 2.39 -17.52
CA GLY A 134 -3.48 3.00 -16.20
C GLY A 134 -4.60 2.51 -15.26
N ILE A 135 -5.82 2.46 -15.77
CA ILE A 135 -7.00 1.94 -15.04
C ILE A 135 -6.86 0.44 -14.77
N ALA A 136 -6.46 -0.35 -15.78
CA ALA A 136 -6.30 -1.79 -15.63
C ALA A 136 -5.26 -2.14 -14.57
N THR A 137 -4.12 -1.46 -14.53
CA THR A 137 -3.07 -1.75 -13.57
C THR A 137 -3.44 -1.26 -12.16
N ASN A 138 -3.94 -0.04 -12.01
CA ASN A 138 -4.18 0.54 -10.69
C ASN A 138 -5.50 0.06 -10.09
N ILE A 139 -6.65 0.39 -10.69
CA ILE A 139 -7.95 0.07 -10.09
C ILE A 139 -8.26 -1.43 -10.23
N ARG A 140 -8.25 -1.94 -11.47
CA ARG A 140 -8.62 -3.33 -11.72
C ARG A 140 -7.63 -4.30 -11.06
N GLY A 141 -6.32 -4.01 -11.09
CA GLY A 141 -5.31 -4.82 -10.43
C GLY A 141 -5.51 -4.87 -8.91
N THR A 142 -5.80 -3.74 -8.26
CA THR A 142 -6.12 -3.70 -6.83
C THR A 142 -7.42 -4.45 -6.52
N PHE A 143 -8.46 -4.29 -7.35
CA PHE A 143 -9.71 -5.05 -7.22
C PHE A 143 -9.45 -6.56 -7.32
N LEU A 144 -8.69 -7.03 -8.32
CA LEU A 144 -8.35 -8.45 -8.48
C LEU A 144 -7.54 -8.96 -7.28
N GLY A 145 -6.61 -8.14 -6.76
CA GLY A 145 -5.91 -8.45 -5.51
C GLY A 145 -6.89 -8.76 -4.39
N MET A 146 -7.73 -7.80 -4.03
CA MET A 146 -8.73 -7.96 -2.96
C MET A 146 -9.69 -9.11 -3.24
N LYS A 147 -10.17 -9.28 -4.47
CA LYS A 147 -11.09 -10.35 -4.88
C LYS A 147 -10.58 -11.75 -4.53
N PHE A 148 -9.29 -12.01 -4.65
CA PHE A 148 -8.71 -13.33 -4.37
C PHE A 148 -8.07 -13.41 -2.96
N GLN A 149 -7.56 -12.30 -2.43
CA GLN A 149 -6.97 -12.23 -1.10
C GLN A 149 -8.02 -12.39 0.00
N ILE A 150 -9.16 -11.69 -0.10
CA ILE A 150 -10.22 -11.71 0.91
C ILE A 150 -10.73 -13.13 1.21
N PRO A 151 -11.13 -13.96 0.22
CA PRO A 151 -11.56 -15.32 0.51
C PRO A 151 -10.45 -16.20 1.12
N ALA A 152 -9.17 -15.95 0.78
CA ALA A 152 -8.05 -16.64 1.38
C ALA A 152 -7.86 -16.26 2.85
N MET A 153 -7.96 -14.96 3.18
CA MET A 153 -7.87 -14.44 4.54
C MET A 153 -9.04 -14.91 5.41
N LEU A 154 -10.26 -14.95 4.89
CA LEU A 154 -11.42 -15.48 5.61
C LEU A 154 -11.21 -16.94 6.05
N ARG A 155 -10.61 -17.77 5.18
CA ARG A 155 -10.23 -19.15 5.54
C ARG A 155 -9.11 -19.23 6.58
N SER A 156 -8.27 -18.19 6.65
CA SER A 156 -7.18 -18.08 7.64
C SER A 156 -7.62 -17.48 8.99
N GLY A 157 -8.89 -17.07 9.11
CA GLY A 157 -9.44 -16.48 10.33
C GLY A 157 -9.41 -14.96 10.40
N GLY A 158 -9.24 -14.28 9.26
CA GLY A 158 -9.14 -12.83 9.13
C GLY A 158 -7.83 -12.37 8.51
N GLY A 159 -7.59 -11.06 8.48
CA GLY A 159 -6.36 -10.50 7.92
C GLY A 159 -6.39 -8.98 7.70
N ALA A 160 -5.32 -8.47 7.13
CA ALA A 160 -5.20 -7.04 6.80
C ALA A 160 -4.69 -6.81 5.38
N ILE A 161 -5.37 -5.95 4.65
CA ILE A 161 -4.99 -5.52 3.30
C ILE A 161 -4.62 -4.04 3.33
N VAL A 162 -3.48 -3.71 2.75
CA VAL A 162 -3.09 -2.34 2.47
C VAL A 162 -3.01 -2.13 0.97
N ASN A 163 -3.70 -1.12 0.47
CA ASN A 163 -3.68 -0.73 -0.93
C ASN A 163 -2.80 0.52 -1.13
N MET A 164 -2.04 0.54 -2.22
CA MET A 164 -1.17 1.65 -2.57
C MET A 164 -1.93 2.69 -3.41
N ALA A 165 -2.32 3.81 -2.80
CA ALA A 165 -2.74 4.99 -3.53
C ALA A 165 -1.56 5.95 -3.78
N SER A 166 -1.81 7.23 -3.69
CA SER A 166 -0.86 8.34 -3.76
C SER A 166 -1.55 9.58 -3.23
N ILE A 167 -0.82 10.61 -2.84
CA ILE A 167 -1.40 11.95 -2.65
C ILE A 167 -2.12 12.45 -3.91
N ALA A 168 -1.70 12.00 -5.09
CA ALA A 168 -2.39 12.26 -6.36
C ALA A 168 -3.81 11.65 -6.41
N GLY A 169 -4.13 10.68 -5.57
CA GLY A 169 -5.48 10.17 -5.39
C GLY A 169 -6.34 11.01 -4.42
N LEU A 170 -5.70 11.87 -3.64
CA LEU A 170 -6.37 12.83 -2.74
C LEU A 170 -6.57 14.19 -3.43
N ASN A 171 -5.65 14.57 -4.30
CA ASN A 171 -5.62 15.84 -5.01
C ASN A 171 -5.41 15.61 -6.51
N GLY A 172 -5.84 16.55 -7.34
CA GLY A 172 -5.52 16.53 -8.77
C GLY A 172 -4.02 16.79 -8.99
N THR A 173 -3.44 16.12 -9.99
CA THR A 173 -2.10 16.41 -10.48
C THR A 173 -2.16 16.59 -11.99
N ALA A 174 -1.76 17.75 -12.47
CA ALA A 174 -1.79 18.06 -13.91
C ALA A 174 -1.02 17.00 -14.72
N ASN A 175 -1.54 16.68 -15.88
CA ASN A 175 -0.96 15.74 -16.85
C ASN A 175 -0.93 14.27 -16.40
N LEU A 176 -1.58 13.90 -15.28
CA LEU A 176 -1.59 12.53 -14.75
C LEU A 176 -3.01 11.95 -14.61
N ALA A 177 -3.91 12.22 -15.56
CA ALA A 177 -5.33 11.88 -15.41
C ALA A 177 -5.59 10.40 -15.14
N ALA A 178 -5.01 9.48 -15.92
CA ALA A 178 -5.18 8.02 -15.71
C ALA A 178 -4.64 7.57 -14.33
N TYR A 179 -3.51 8.13 -13.93
CA TYR A 179 -2.90 7.84 -12.63
C TYR A 179 -3.75 8.37 -11.47
N VAL A 180 -4.18 9.63 -11.54
CA VAL A 180 -5.05 10.28 -10.54
C VAL A 180 -6.37 9.52 -10.40
N ALA A 181 -7.04 9.22 -11.52
CA ALA A 181 -8.27 8.44 -11.53
C ALA A 181 -8.07 7.05 -10.91
N GLY A 182 -6.96 6.38 -11.27
CA GLY A 182 -6.59 5.09 -10.69
C GLY A 182 -6.40 5.15 -9.18
N LYS A 183 -5.63 6.12 -8.70
CA LYS A 183 -5.33 6.25 -7.26
C LYS A 183 -6.52 6.72 -6.44
N ALA A 184 -7.39 7.57 -6.99
CA ALA A 184 -8.66 7.95 -6.37
C ALA A 184 -9.64 6.75 -6.30
N GLY A 185 -9.73 5.95 -7.38
CA GLY A 185 -10.57 4.75 -7.41
C GLY A 185 -10.14 3.69 -6.38
N ILE A 186 -8.85 3.52 -6.13
CA ILE A 186 -8.32 2.62 -5.08
C ILE A 186 -8.84 3.04 -3.70
N ILE A 187 -8.89 4.35 -3.41
CA ILE A 187 -9.42 4.87 -2.14
C ILE A 187 -10.90 4.48 -1.98
N GLY A 188 -11.70 4.64 -3.04
CA GLY A 188 -13.10 4.23 -3.04
C GLY A 188 -13.30 2.73 -2.81
N LEU A 189 -12.58 1.89 -3.58
CA LEU A 189 -12.63 0.42 -3.43
C LEU A 189 -12.23 -0.04 -2.04
N THR A 190 -11.21 0.58 -1.44
CA THR A 190 -10.75 0.26 -0.08
C THR A 190 -11.84 0.50 0.96
N LYS A 191 -12.55 1.63 0.88
CA LYS A 191 -13.65 1.93 1.80
C LYS A 191 -14.79 0.92 1.70
N VAL A 192 -15.15 0.52 0.48
CA VAL A 192 -16.18 -0.52 0.27
C VAL A 192 -15.73 -1.84 0.88
N ALA A 193 -14.51 -2.31 0.57
CA ALA A 193 -14.02 -3.56 1.12
C ALA A 193 -13.89 -3.54 2.67
N ALA A 194 -13.50 -2.40 3.24
CA ALA A 194 -13.47 -2.22 4.69
C ALA A 194 -14.86 -2.37 5.33
N LEU A 195 -15.90 -1.79 4.71
CA LEU A 195 -17.28 -1.88 5.21
C LEU A 195 -17.86 -3.28 5.05
N ASP A 196 -17.57 -3.95 3.93
CA ASP A 196 -18.13 -5.27 3.60
C ASP A 196 -17.57 -6.39 4.49
N TYR A 197 -16.34 -6.25 5.01
CA TYR A 197 -15.62 -7.36 5.64
C TYR A 197 -15.09 -7.08 7.05
N ALA A 198 -15.35 -5.91 7.64
CA ALA A 198 -14.88 -5.58 8.99
C ALA A 198 -15.44 -6.54 10.06
N ASP A 199 -16.72 -6.90 9.97
CA ASP A 199 -17.39 -7.84 10.88
C ASP A 199 -16.93 -9.29 10.70
N GLN A 200 -16.13 -9.54 9.66
CA GLN A 200 -15.53 -10.85 9.37
C GLN A 200 -14.02 -10.89 9.67
N GLY A 201 -13.52 -9.88 10.41
CA GLY A 201 -12.13 -9.84 10.86
C GLY A 201 -11.13 -9.42 9.79
N ILE A 202 -11.57 -8.75 8.69
CA ILE A 202 -10.66 -8.23 7.67
C ILE A 202 -10.62 -6.70 7.75
N ARG A 203 -9.41 -6.15 7.86
CA ARG A 203 -9.15 -4.72 7.81
C ARG A 203 -8.57 -4.35 6.44
N VAL A 204 -9.07 -3.27 5.84
CA VAL A 204 -8.58 -2.80 4.54
C VAL A 204 -8.30 -1.31 4.61
N ASN A 205 -7.05 -0.91 4.37
CA ASN A 205 -6.60 0.47 4.47
C ASN A 205 -5.81 0.91 3.24
N VAL A 206 -5.56 2.20 3.12
CA VAL A 206 -4.78 2.81 2.04
C VAL A 206 -3.59 3.57 2.61
N VAL A 207 -2.43 3.41 1.97
CA VAL A 207 -1.33 4.36 2.10
C VAL A 207 -1.29 5.27 0.88
N ALA A 208 -1.07 6.56 1.10
CA ALA A 208 -1.01 7.60 0.07
C ALA A 208 0.34 8.34 0.14
N PRO A 209 1.41 7.77 -0.43
CA PRO A 209 2.71 8.43 -0.42
C PRO A 209 2.75 9.70 -1.27
N GLY A 210 3.56 10.66 -0.83
CA GLY A 210 4.08 11.76 -1.62
C GLY A 210 5.31 11.34 -2.44
N PRO A 211 6.27 12.27 -2.67
CA PRO A 211 7.50 11.95 -3.39
C PRO A 211 8.40 11.03 -2.56
N ILE A 212 8.57 9.81 -3.02
CA ILE A 212 9.43 8.79 -2.41
C ILE A 212 10.61 8.50 -3.35
N LEU A 213 11.81 8.38 -2.78
CA LEU A 213 13.03 8.06 -3.52
C LEU A 213 12.96 6.59 -3.99
N THR A 214 12.33 6.41 -5.13
CA THR A 214 12.24 5.13 -5.85
C THR A 214 13.09 5.19 -7.11
N TYR A 215 13.26 4.05 -7.78
CA TYR A 215 14.01 3.96 -9.03
C TYR A 215 13.68 5.07 -10.05
N HIS A 216 12.41 5.43 -10.19
CA HIS A 216 12.00 6.47 -11.15
C HIS A 216 12.54 7.85 -10.76
N LEU A 217 12.48 8.21 -9.48
CA LEU A 217 12.99 9.49 -9.00
C LEU A 217 14.52 9.50 -8.91
N GLU A 218 15.15 8.36 -8.65
CA GLU A 218 16.60 8.21 -8.72
C GLU A 218 17.09 8.40 -10.16
N ALA A 219 16.45 7.73 -11.11
CA ALA A 219 16.79 7.85 -12.55
C ALA A 219 16.53 9.23 -13.13
N ALA A 220 15.58 10.00 -12.59
CA ALA A 220 15.29 11.38 -13.00
C ALA A 220 16.39 12.39 -12.60
N GLY A 221 17.31 12.00 -11.71
CA GLY A 221 18.49 12.76 -11.33
C GLY A 221 18.30 13.81 -10.24
N PRO A 222 19.38 14.48 -9.82
CA PRO A 222 19.41 15.36 -8.64
C PRO A 222 18.44 16.55 -8.72
N GLN A 223 18.28 17.14 -9.89
CA GLN A 223 17.39 18.30 -10.07
C GLN A 223 15.92 17.92 -9.84
N ALA A 224 15.48 16.76 -10.35
CA ALA A 224 14.14 16.25 -10.13
C ALA A 224 13.92 15.89 -8.65
N GLN A 225 14.91 15.30 -7.99
CA GLN A 225 14.88 14.99 -6.55
C GLN A 225 14.78 16.27 -5.71
N GLN A 226 15.53 17.31 -6.05
CA GLN A 226 15.44 18.61 -5.38
C GLN A 226 14.06 19.25 -5.57
N GLY A 227 13.53 19.25 -6.81
CA GLY A 227 12.17 19.73 -7.10
C GLY A 227 11.11 18.99 -6.27
N ALA A 228 11.21 17.66 -6.21
CA ALA A 228 10.34 16.82 -5.40
C ALA A 228 10.45 17.12 -3.90
N ALA A 229 11.67 17.32 -3.39
CA ALA A 229 11.90 17.71 -1.99
C ALA A 229 11.27 19.06 -1.67
N MET A 230 11.40 20.04 -2.56
CA MET A 230 10.82 21.38 -2.39
C MET A 230 9.30 21.40 -2.40
N SER A 231 8.64 20.40 -2.99
CA SER A 231 7.16 20.26 -2.96
C SER A 231 6.62 19.80 -1.60
N THR A 232 7.48 19.32 -0.70
CA THR A 232 7.06 18.86 0.63
C THR A 232 7.37 19.89 1.72
N PRO A 233 6.50 20.09 2.72
CA PRO A 233 6.82 20.91 3.91
C PRO A 233 8.07 20.46 4.66
N MET A 234 8.37 19.14 4.68
CA MET A 234 9.60 18.59 5.29
C MET A 234 10.87 18.83 4.47
N ARG A 235 10.76 19.40 3.26
CA ARG A 235 11.89 19.75 2.38
C ARG A 235 12.83 18.59 2.05
N ARG A 236 12.30 17.39 2.04
CA ARG A 236 13.00 16.18 1.60
C ARG A 236 12.05 15.21 0.90
N VAL A 237 12.59 14.31 0.12
CA VAL A 237 11.87 13.13 -0.36
C VAL A 237 11.80 12.07 0.75
N GLY A 238 10.73 11.27 0.77
CA GLY A 238 10.61 10.11 1.64
C GLY A 238 11.45 8.95 1.13
N ARG A 239 11.69 7.95 1.97
CA ARG A 239 12.38 6.71 1.64
C ARG A 239 11.37 5.55 1.54
N PRO A 240 11.59 4.54 0.69
CA PRO A 240 10.75 3.34 0.62
C PRO A 240 10.50 2.70 1.99
N ALA A 241 11.51 2.66 2.86
CA ALA A 241 11.40 2.12 4.21
C ALA A 241 10.40 2.88 5.10
N GLU A 242 10.23 4.20 4.92
CA GLU A 242 9.27 4.98 5.70
C GLU A 242 7.82 4.58 5.33
N VAL A 243 7.57 4.26 4.07
CA VAL A 243 6.26 3.72 3.64
C VAL A 243 6.08 2.30 4.15
N ALA A 244 7.12 1.46 4.04
CA ALA A 244 7.09 0.06 4.47
C ALA A 244 6.74 -0.08 5.97
N GLN A 245 7.23 0.80 6.84
CA GLN A 245 6.90 0.78 8.28
C GLN A 245 5.41 1.07 8.55
N VAL A 246 4.81 1.99 7.81
CA VAL A 246 3.38 2.27 7.94
C VAL A 246 2.54 1.10 7.43
N VAL A 247 2.94 0.48 6.31
CA VAL A 247 2.26 -0.72 5.79
C VAL A 247 2.35 -1.87 6.80
N LEU A 248 3.53 -2.10 7.38
CA LEU A 248 3.73 -3.12 8.41
C LEU A 248 2.83 -2.86 9.63
N TRP A 249 2.77 -1.61 10.12
CA TRP A 249 1.88 -1.23 11.22
C TRP A 249 0.40 -1.48 10.88
N LEU A 250 -0.05 -1.07 9.69
CA LEU A 250 -1.42 -1.29 9.24
C LEU A 250 -1.77 -2.78 9.09
N CYS A 251 -0.79 -3.65 8.87
CA CYS A 251 -0.98 -5.09 8.81
C CYS A 251 -0.85 -5.79 10.17
N SER A 252 -0.34 -5.11 11.20
CA SER A 252 -0.13 -5.69 12.53
C SER A 252 -1.35 -5.54 13.45
N GLU A 253 -1.34 -6.24 14.58
CA GLU A 253 -2.34 -6.12 15.63
C GLU A 253 -2.36 -4.74 16.31
N GLN A 254 -1.29 -3.96 16.19
CA GLN A 254 -1.23 -2.59 16.73
C GLN A 254 -2.22 -1.64 16.06
N SER A 255 -2.76 -2.00 14.90
CA SER A 255 -3.80 -1.26 14.18
C SER A 255 -5.13 -1.99 14.13
N SER A 256 -5.43 -2.84 15.13
CA SER A 256 -6.60 -3.72 15.16
C SER A 256 -7.95 -3.00 15.05
N PHE A 257 -8.03 -1.72 15.42
CA PHE A 257 -9.24 -0.89 15.28
C PHE A 257 -9.17 0.12 14.12
N VAL A 258 -8.25 -0.07 13.15
CA VAL A 258 -8.05 0.82 12.00
C VAL A 258 -8.43 0.11 10.72
N THR A 259 -9.54 0.54 10.09
CA THR A 259 -10.01 0.05 8.78
C THR A 259 -10.67 1.18 7.99
N GLY A 260 -10.61 1.13 6.65
CA GLY A 260 -11.20 2.12 5.76
C GLY A 260 -10.47 3.47 5.70
N THR A 261 -9.32 3.61 6.37
CA THR A 261 -8.58 4.87 6.42
C THR A 261 -7.64 5.06 5.24
N VAL A 262 -7.32 6.32 4.97
CA VAL A 262 -6.23 6.73 4.08
C VAL A 262 -5.15 7.39 4.91
N VAL A 263 -3.94 6.84 4.87
CA VAL A 263 -2.79 7.37 5.60
C VAL A 263 -1.82 8.06 4.62
N PRO A 264 -1.77 9.41 4.58
CA PRO A 264 -0.76 10.12 3.81
C PRO A 264 0.64 9.89 4.41
N ILE A 265 1.63 9.62 3.53
CA ILE A 265 3.04 9.47 3.90
C ILE A 265 3.84 10.38 2.95
N ASP A 266 3.76 11.69 3.17
CA ASP A 266 4.02 12.68 2.14
C ASP A 266 4.84 13.90 2.63
N GLY A 267 5.35 13.85 3.83
CA GLY A 267 6.09 14.97 4.40
C GLY A 267 5.24 16.24 4.60
N GLY A 268 3.91 16.06 4.72
CA GLY A 268 2.95 17.13 4.94
C GLY A 268 2.40 17.77 3.65
N GLN A 269 2.67 17.20 2.48
CA GLN A 269 2.28 17.78 1.19
C GLN A 269 0.74 17.89 1.03
N ALA A 270 -0.02 16.92 1.50
CA ALA A 270 -1.48 16.91 1.43
C ALA A 270 -2.17 17.63 2.60
N ALA A 271 -1.42 18.06 3.62
CA ALA A 271 -2.00 18.73 4.80
C ALA A 271 -2.53 20.14 4.50
N GLY A 272 -2.08 20.76 3.41
CA GLY A 272 -2.50 22.10 3.01
C GLY A 272 -1.37 22.93 2.38
N ASN A 273 -1.63 24.20 2.17
CA ASN A 273 -0.67 25.11 1.59
C ASN A 273 0.18 25.78 2.67
N LYS A 274 1.50 25.80 2.46
CA LYS A 274 2.42 26.66 3.21
C LYS A 274 2.68 27.91 2.38
N PRO A 275 2.01 29.07 2.67
CA PRO A 275 2.21 30.27 1.88
C PRO A 275 3.65 30.77 2.02
N GLN A 276 4.22 31.25 0.91
CA GLN A 276 5.56 31.88 0.93
C GLN A 276 5.53 33.27 1.56
N HIS A 277 4.38 33.94 1.48
CA HIS A 277 4.16 35.28 2.01
C HIS A 277 2.84 35.36 2.75
N MET A 278 2.81 36.04 3.85
CA MET A 278 1.60 36.44 4.57
C MET A 278 1.38 37.96 4.42
N TYR A 279 0.11 38.38 4.37
CA TYR A 279 -0.25 39.79 4.26
C TYR A 279 -0.79 40.30 5.60
N ARG A 280 -0.28 41.44 6.06
CA ARG A 280 -0.81 42.15 7.18
C ARG A 280 -1.15 43.58 6.74
N GLN A 281 -2.42 43.95 6.68
CA GLN A 281 -2.90 45.30 6.32
C GLN A 281 -2.15 45.95 5.13
N GLY A 282 -2.06 45.24 4.00
CA GLY A 282 -1.47 45.80 2.78
C GLY A 282 0.04 45.69 2.61
N GLN A 283 0.75 45.11 3.59
CA GLN A 283 2.19 44.81 3.43
C GLN A 283 2.47 43.32 3.40
N PRO A 284 3.25 42.81 2.45
CA PRO A 284 3.73 41.44 2.45
C PRO A 284 4.69 41.23 3.63
N MET A 285 4.46 40.18 4.43
CA MET A 285 5.42 39.69 5.42
C MET A 285 6.06 38.41 4.91
N GLU A 286 7.39 38.34 4.94
CA GLU A 286 8.09 37.07 4.71
C GLU A 286 7.76 36.09 5.84
N VAL A 287 7.33 34.90 5.48
CA VAL A 287 7.19 33.81 6.45
C VAL A 287 8.62 33.38 6.85
N PRO A 288 8.95 33.38 8.15
CA PRO A 288 10.29 32.97 8.59
C PRO A 288 10.62 31.59 8.00
N SER A 289 11.70 31.49 7.23
CA SER A 289 12.25 30.20 6.84
C SER A 289 12.60 29.45 8.11
N SER A 290 12.13 28.22 8.29
CA SER A 290 12.62 27.34 9.33
C SER A 290 14.15 27.34 9.29
N ARG A 291 14.77 27.68 10.42
CA ARG A 291 16.24 27.73 10.58
C ARG A 291 16.86 26.43 10.07
N GLY A 292 17.96 26.58 9.32
CA GLY A 292 18.75 25.47 8.77
C GLY A 292 19.35 24.58 9.84
#